data_c80145d19088a5efc22a5f800b5786af
#
_entry.id   c80145d19088a5efc22a5f800b5786af
#
_cell.length_a   1.000
_cell.length_b   1.000
_cell.length_c   1.000
_cell.angle_alpha   90.00
_cell.angle_beta   90.00
_cell.angle_gamma   90.00
#
_symmetry.space_group_name_H-M   'P 1'
#
loop_
_entity.id
_entity.type
_entity.pdbx_description
1 polymer ?
#
loop_
_entity_poly.entity_id
_entity_poly.type
_entity_poly.pdbx_seq_one_letter_code
_entity_poly.pdbx_strand_id
1 'polypeptide(L)'
;MRITKQPEERKQEILETAMGLFEEKGIQKTSMNDIAETMGVAKGLIYYYFRSKEELVEAVVECFSKGVEERILQLIKAEGLSFHERLGQVVKVFFLSIQEHPVLMNISSGNPGLFELVKGRLSELALLHARQLLVKGVEEGHLHLAYPDYMLKILIHGIADLYVEGVTDPRVHCTLIEEALGLKKESILAQF
;
A
#
# COMPACT_ATOMS: atom_id res chain seq x y z
N MET A 1 2.49 -11.76 37.16
CA MET A 1 1.14 -11.26 36.84
C MET A 1 0.93 -11.40 35.32
N ARG A 2 0.02 -12.24 34.84
CA ARG A 2 -0.20 -12.44 33.40
C ARG A 2 -1.03 -11.27 32.90
N ILE A 3 -0.42 -10.31 32.20
CA ILE A 3 -1.16 -9.18 31.62
C ILE A 3 -2.00 -9.74 30.47
N THR A 4 -3.30 -9.84 30.68
CA THR A 4 -4.25 -10.23 29.62
C THR A 4 -4.48 -9.00 28.74
N LYS A 5 -3.83 -8.97 27.59
CA LYS A 5 -4.06 -7.91 26.59
C LYS A 5 -5.47 -8.04 26.02
N GLN A 6 -6.04 -6.91 25.56
CA GLN A 6 -7.32 -6.93 24.84
C GLN A 6 -7.16 -7.73 23.52
N PRO A 7 -8.21 -8.43 23.07
CA PRO A 7 -8.14 -9.27 21.86
C PRO A 7 -7.61 -8.53 20.63
N GLU A 8 -8.04 -7.30 20.41
CA GLU A 8 -7.61 -6.48 19.26
C GLU A 8 -6.12 -6.10 19.36
N GLU A 9 -5.64 -5.72 20.55
CA GLU A 9 -4.22 -5.43 20.78
C GLU A 9 -3.36 -6.68 20.51
N ARG A 10 -3.85 -7.85 20.92
CA ARG A 10 -3.14 -9.11 20.69
C ARG A 10 -3.11 -9.48 19.22
N LYS A 11 -4.22 -9.27 18.51
CA LYS A 11 -4.30 -9.50 17.07
C LYS A 11 -3.32 -8.59 16.32
N GLN A 12 -3.27 -7.31 16.67
CA GLN A 12 -2.34 -6.34 16.09
C GLN A 12 -0.88 -6.74 16.33
N GLU A 13 -0.53 -7.16 17.55
CA GLU A 13 0.82 -7.64 17.89
C GLU A 13 1.24 -8.86 17.06
N ILE A 14 0.30 -9.78 16.78
CA ILE A 14 0.56 -10.92 15.89
C ILE A 14 0.85 -10.44 14.47
N LEU A 15 0.07 -9.49 13.93
CA LEU A 15 0.26 -8.95 12.59
C LEU A 15 1.61 -8.23 12.44
N GLU A 16 1.99 -7.42 13.41
CA GLU A 16 3.28 -6.70 13.43
C GLU A 16 4.46 -7.67 13.52
N THR A 17 4.37 -8.69 14.39
CA THR A 17 5.40 -9.73 14.50
C THR A 17 5.52 -10.54 13.21
N ALA A 18 4.39 -10.88 12.60
CA ALA A 18 4.36 -11.62 11.35
C ALA A 18 5.00 -10.79 10.22
N MET A 19 4.67 -9.50 10.10
CA MET A 19 5.25 -8.61 9.10
C MET A 19 6.77 -8.53 9.27
N GLY A 20 7.29 -8.29 10.49
CA GLY A 20 8.72 -8.26 10.76
C GLY A 20 9.44 -9.57 10.38
N LEU A 21 8.86 -10.72 10.70
CA LEU A 21 9.42 -12.01 10.30
C LEU A 21 9.33 -12.27 8.79
N PHE A 22 8.29 -11.76 8.12
CA PHE A 22 8.19 -11.83 6.66
C PHE A 22 9.29 -11.00 6.00
N GLU A 23 9.59 -9.81 6.52
CA GLU A 23 10.68 -8.96 6.03
C GLU A 23 12.06 -9.58 6.25
N GLU A 24 12.27 -10.23 7.41
CA GLU A 24 13.55 -10.85 7.76
C GLU A 24 13.82 -12.15 6.99
N LYS A 25 12.84 -13.07 6.93
CA LYS A 25 13.02 -14.44 6.42
C LYS A 25 12.29 -14.71 5.12
N GLY A 26 11.37 -13.84 4.75
CA GLY A 26 10.41 -14.06 3.66
C GLY A 26 9.18 -14.86 4.12
N ILE A 27 8.05 -14.62 3.43
CA ILE A 27 6.77 -15.23 3.79
C ILE A 27 6.84 -16.76 3.75
N GLN A 28 7.47 -17.35 2.73
CA GLN A 28 7.52 -18.80 2.56
C GLN A 28 8.26 -19.49 3.74
N LYS A 29 9.34 -18.90 4.23
CA LYS A 29 10.18 -19.46 5.29
C LYS A 29 9.67 -19.17 6.71
N THR A 30 8.66 -18.34 6.87
CA THR A 30 8.07 -18.02 8.17
C THR A 30 6.91 -18.96 8.45
N SER A 31 6.92 -19.61 9.62
CA SER A 31 5.83 -20.48 10.09
C SER A 31 5.02 -19.83 11.21
N MET A 32 3.80 -20.35 11.45
CA MET A 32 2.98 -19.97 12.61
C MET A 32 3.70 -20.23 13.95
N ASN A 33 4.60 -21.19 13.97
CA ASN A 33 5.41 -21.51 15.15
C ASN A 33 6.49 -20.45 15.39
N ASP A 34 7.17 -19.98 14.33
CA ASP A 34 8.18 -18.91 14.45
C ASP A 34 7.58 -17.64 15.06
N ILE A 35 6.35 -17.32 14.65
CA ILE A 35 5.61 -16.15 15.17
C ILE A 35 5.32 -16.34 16.66
N ALA A 36 4.83 -17.52 17.05
CA ALA A 36 4.54 -17.83 18.44
C ALA A 36 5.80 -17.77 19.31
N GLU A 37 6.92 -18.33 18.83
CA GLU A 37 8.22 -18.31 19.51
C GLU A 37 8.75 -16.88 19.67
N THR A 38 8.69 -16.06 18.61
CA THR A 38 9.12 -14.66 18.65
C THR A 38 8.30 -13.85 19.67
N MET A 39 7.01 -14.10 19.75
CA MET A 39 6.12 -13.45 20.73
C MET A 39 6.22 -14.03 22.15
N GLY A 40 6.88 -15.16 22.34
CA GLY A 40 6.93 -15.87 23.63
C GLY A 40 5.58 -16.42 24.08
N VAL A 41 4.72 -16.84 23.13
CA VAL A 41 3.37 -17.36 23.40
C VAL A 41 3.21 -18.80 22.91
N ALA A 42 2.17 -19.48 23.40
CA ALA A 42 1.84 -20.82 22.90
C ALA A 42 1.33 -20.75 21.46
N LYS A 43 1.75 -21.67 20.59
CA LYS A 43 1.32 -21.79 19.19
C LYS A 43 -0.21 -21.79 19.03
N GLY A 44 -0.92 -22.42 19.98
CA GLY A 44 -2.38 -22.44 19.99
C GLY A 44 -3.02 -21.05 20.08
N LEU A 45 -2.32 -20.04 20.63
CA LEU A 45 -2.81 -18.66 20.64
C LEU A 45 -2.83 -18.06 19.24
N ILE A 46 -1.80 -18.31 18.44
CA ILE A 46 -1.77 -17.82 17.04
C ILE A 46 -2.91 -18.46 16.25
N TYR A 47 -3.12 -19.77 16.38
CA TYR A 47 -4.21 -20.48 15.71
C TYR A 47 -5.62 -20.11 16.21
N TYR A 48 -5.73 -19.54 17.39
CA TYR A 48 -6.99 -18.97 17.87
C TYR A 48 -7.39 -17.73 17.09
N TYR A 49 -6.42 -16.89 16.69
CA TYR A 49 -6.68 -15.66 15.91
C TYR A 49 -6.70 -15.90 14.39
N PHE A 50 -5.87 -16.82 13.89
CA PHE A 50 -5.71 -17.09 12.46
C PHE A 50 -5.64 -18.59 12.22
N ARG A 51 -6.60 -19.12 11.48
CA ARG A 51 -6.75 -20.58 11.25
C ARG A 51 -5.64 -21.17 10.39
N SER A 52 -5.05 -20.34 9.52
CA SER A 52 -3.99 -20.73 8.62
C SER A 52 -2.96 -19.60 8.42
N LYS A 53 -1.83 -19.93 7.82
CA LYS A 53 -0.82 -18.96 7.43
C LYS A 53 -1.35 -18.02 6.32
N GLU A 54 -2.15 -18.55 5.43
CA GLU A 54 -2.79 -17.80 4.33
C GLU A 54 -3.71 -16.72 4.92
N GLU A 55 -4.57 -17.06 5.86
CA GLU A 55 -5.44 -16.10 6.57
C GLU A 55 -4.62 -15.02 7.29
N LEU A 56 -3.52 -15.40 7.92
CA LEU A 56 -2.61 -14.44 8.57
C LEU A 56 -1.97 -13.51 7.54
N VAL A 57 -1.51 -14.03 6.41
CA VAL A 57 -0.89 -13.22 5.36
C VAL A 57 -1.92 -12.24 4.76
N GLU A 58 -3.14 -12.68 4.48
CA GLU A 58 -4.23 -11.80 4.03
C GLU A 58 -4.49 -10.67 5.04
N ALA A 59 -4.52 -11.00 6.33
CA ALA A 59 -4.71 -10.02 7.39
C ALA A 59 -3.53 -9.04 7.53
N VAL A 60 -2.30 -9.48 7.29
CA VAL A 60 -1.11 -8.61 7.24
C VAL A 60 -1.21 -7.64 6.06
N VAL A 61 -1.60 -8.11 4.87
CA VAL A 61 -1.82 -7.26 3.69
C VAL A 61 -2.92 -6.24 3.95
N GLU A 62 -4.02 -6.64 4.56
CA GLU A 62 -5.12 -5.74 4.93
C GLU A 62 -4.67 -4.68 5.94
N CYS A 63 -3.90 -5.07 6.96
CA CYS A 63 -3.33 -4.14 7.95
C CYS A 63 -2.39 -3.12 7.30
N PHE A 64 -1.51 -3.58 6.41
CA PHE A 64 -0.63 -2.72 5.61
C PHE A 64 -1.44 -1.74 4.76
N SER A 65 -2.44 -2.22 4.03
CA SER A 65 -3.28 -1.40 3.16
C SER A 65 -4.03 -0.31 3.95
N LYS A 66 -4.53 -0.62 5.15
CA LYS A 66 -5.15 0.37 6.05
C LYS A 66 -4.17 1.44 6.50
N GLY A 67 -2.94 1.07 6.82
CA GLY A 67 -1.90 2.05 7.17
C GLY A 67 -1.58 3.01 6.01
N VAL A 68 -1.57 2.52 4.78
CA VAL A 68 -1.44 3.36 3.57
C VAL A 68 -2.65 4.28 3.41
N GLU A 69 -3.86 3.74 3.56
CA GLU A 69 -5.11 4.50 3.47
C GLU A 69 -5.17 5.64 4.48
N GLU A 70 -4.84 5.38 5.74
CA GLU A 70 -4.84 6.40 6.80
C GLU A 70 -3.89 7.56 6.47
N ARG A 71 -2.68 7.27 5.95
CA ARG A 71 -1.73 8.29 5.50
C ARG A 71 -2.29 9.14 4.35
N ILE A 72 -2.94 8.51 3.37
CA ILE A 72 -3.59 9.20 2.25
C ILE A 72 -4.74 10.09 2.73
N LEU A 73 -5.60 9.59 3.61
CA LEU A 73 -6.72 10.35 4.16
C LEU A 73 -6.27 11.57 4.95
N GLN A 74 -5.15 11.48 5.69
CA GLN A 74 -4.54 12.63 6.36
C GLN A 74 -4.12 13.70 5.35
N LEU A 75 -3.48 13.31 4.23
CA LEU A 75 -3.08 14.24 3.18
C LEU A 75 -4.28 14.88 2.46
N ILE A 76 -5.33 14.10 2.19
CA ILE A 76 -6.56 14.61 1.55
C ILE A 76 -7.22 15.69 2.43
N LYS A 77 -7.20 15.51 3.75
CA LYS A 77 -7.79 16.43 4.74
C LYS A 77 -6.87 17.59 5.14
N ALA A 78 -5.57 17.52 4.80
CA ALA A 78 -4.61 18.54 5.21
C ALA A 78 -4.97 19.90 4.60
N GLU A 79 -4.98 20.94 5.42
CA GLU A 79 -5.17 22.32 4.98
C GLU A 79 -3.85 22.93 4.46
N GLY A 80 -3.95 23.93 3.59
CA GLY A 80 -2.80 24.68 3.08
C GLY A 80 -2.03 24.03 1.95
N LEU A 81 -2.34 22.78 1.54
CA LEU A 81 -1.72 22.15 0.40
C LEU A 81 -2.46 22.55 -0.90
N SER A 82 -1.71 22.99 -1.90
CA SER A 82 -2.21 23.13 -3.26
C SER A 82 -2.60 21.77 -3.85
N PHE A 83 -3.35 21.78 -4.96
CA PHE A 83 -3.69 20.56 -5.69
C PHE A 83 -2.45 19.74 -6.07
N HIS A 84 -1.42 20.38 -6.62
CA HIS A 84 -0.20 19.71 -7.09
C HIS A 84 0.61 19.09 -5.93
N GLU A 85 0.76 19.84 -4.83
CA GLU A 85 1.44 19.33 -3.63
C GLU A 85 0.69 18.13 -3.07
N ARG A 86 -0.62 18.21 -2.95
CA ARG A 86 -1.45 17.11 -2.43
C ARG A 86 -1.36 15.87 -3.32
N LEU A 87 -1.46 16.03 -4.64
CA LEU A 87 -1.32 14.92 -5.59
C LEU A 87 0.07 14.28 -5.50
N GLY A 88 1.13 15.10 -5.50
CA GLY A 88 2.51 14.61 -5.37
C GLY A 88 2.75 13.87 -4.06
N GLN A 89 2.23 14.39 -2.94
CA GLN A 89 2.34 13.74 -1.63
C GLN A 89 1.59 12.39 -1.58
N VAL A 90 0.41 12.29 -2.20
CA VAL A 90 -0.34 11.03 -2.29
C VAL A 90 0.43 10.01 -3.13
N VAL A 91 0.96 10.41 -4.28
CA VAL A 91 1.81 9.54 -5.13
C VAL A 91 3.04 9.07 -4.34
N LYS A 92 3.70 9.98 -3.63
CA LYS A 92 4.84 9.65 -2.77
C LYS A 92 4.51 8.62 -1.70
N VAL A 93 3.37 8.74 -1.01
CA VAL A 93 2.93 7.76 0.01
C VAL A 93 2.84 6.37 -0.59
N PHE A 94 2.27 6.20 -1.79
CA PHE A 94 2.22 4.90 -2.45
C PHE A 94 3.61 4.31 -2.71
N PHE A 95 4.51 5.08 -3.30
CA PHE A 95 5.86 4.60 -3.60
C PHE A 95 6.66 4.27 -2.35
N LEU A 96 6.65 5.14 -1.34
CA LEU A 96 7.35 4.89 -0.08
C LEU A 96 6.79 3.67 0.63
N SER A 97 5.47 3.48 0.67
CA SER A 97 4.86 2.30 1.31
C SER A 97 5.32 0.99 0.66
N ILE A 98 5.47 0.97 -0.66
CA ILE A 98 5.98 -0.19 -1.38
C ILE A 98 7.47 -0.41 -1.09
N GLN A 99 8.28 0.66 -1.03
CA GLN A 99 9.71 0.59 -0.75
C GLN A 99 10.02 0.20 0.70
N GLU A 100 9.19 0.63 1.65
CA GLU A 100 9.29 0.28 3.07
C GLU A 100 9.01 -1.21 3.31
N HIS A 101 8.22 -1.87 2.46
CA HIS A 101 7.80 -3.26 2.60
C HIS A 101 8.10 -4.12 1.35
N PRO A 102 9.38 -4.26 0.95
CA PRO A 102 9.75 -4.95 -0.29
C PRO A 102 9.31 -6.42 -0.31
N VAL A 103 9.16 -7.06 0.84
CA VAL A 103 8.70 -8.44 0.92
C VAL A 103 7.29 -8.63 0.35
N LEU A 104 6.41 -7.62 0.50
CA LEU A 104 5.05 -7.67 -0.05
C LEU A 104 5.05 -7.61 -1.58
N MET A 105 6.08 -6.99 -2.18
CA MET A 105 6.23 -6.90 -3.64
C MET A 105 7.06 -8.06 -4.23
N ASN A 106 8.02 -8.61 -3.48
CA ASN A 106 8.82 -9.77 -3.89
C ASN A 106 8.06 -11.11 -3.81
N ILE A 107 6.79 -11.09 -3.43
CA ILE A 107 5.92 -12.26 -3.37
C ILE A 107 5.73 -12.91 -4.75
N SER A 108 5.93 -12.16 -5.83
CA SER A 108 5.72 -12.61 -7.21
C SER A 108 6.51 -13.86 -7.60
N SER A 109 7.69 -14.09 -7.01
CA SER A 109 8.55 -15.24 -7.35
C SER A 109 8.15 -16.55 -6.67
N GLY A 110 7.30 -16.52 -5.65
CA GLY A 110 6.94 -17.70 -4.84
C GLY A 110 5.45 -17.98 -4.67
N ASN A 111 4.60 -16.96 -4.79
CA ASN A 111 3.14 -17.10 -4.65
C ASN A 111 2.41 -16.06 -5.50
N PRO A 112 2.08 -16.36 -6.76
CA PRO A 112 1.39 -15.43 -7.67
C PRO A 112 0.06 -14.91 -7.11
N GLY A 113 -0.71 -15.75 -6.40
CA GLY A 113 -2.00 -15.36 -5.84
C GLY A 113 -1.89 -14.26 -4.77
N LEU A 114 -0.84 -14.31 -3.96
CA LEU A 114 -0.62 -13.29 -2.93
C LEU A 114 -0.16 -11.95 -3.53
N PHE A 115 0.66 -12.01 -4.57
CA PHE A 115 1.04 -10.82 -5.32
C PHE A 115 -0.18 -10.11 -5.91
N GLU A 116 -1.07 -10.86 -6.59
CA GLU A 116 -2.32 -10.30 -7.13
C GLU A 116 -3.22 -9.73 -6.03
N LEU A 117 -3.23 -10.32 -4.84
CA LEU A 117 -3.95 -9.78 -3.69
C LEU A 117 -3.40 -8.40 -3.28
N VAL A 118 -2.07 -8.27 -3.09
CA VAL A 118 -1.43 -6.99 -2.72
C VAL A 118 -1.66 -5.93 -3.79
N LYS A 119 -1.37 -6.28 -5.06
CA LYS A 119 -1.59 -5.40 -6.22
C LYS A 119 -3.04 -4.94 -6.30
N GLY A 120 -3.99 -5.86 -6.16
CA GLY A 120 -5.42 -5.57 -6.17
C GLY A 120 -5.81 -4.58 -5.08
N ARG A 121 -5.40 -4.83 -3.83
CA ARG A 121 -5.71 -3.94 -2.69
C ARG A 121 -5.13 -2.54 -2.86
N LEU A 122 -3.87 -2.42 -3.27
CA LEU A 122 -3.25 -1.11 -3.52
C LEU A 122 -3.91 -0.38 -4.69
N SER A 123 -4.28 -1.09 -5.76
CA SER A 123 -4.99 -0.50 -6.90
C SER A 123 -6.40 -0.02 -6.51
N GLU A 124 -7.14 -0.78 -5.70
CA GLU A 124 -8.46 -0.36 -5.18
C GLU A 124 -8.34 0.92 -4.34
N LEU A 125 -7.38 0.99 -3.43
CA LEU A 125 -7.11 2.19 -2.62
C LEU A 125 -6.75 3.39 -3.49
N ALA A 126 -5.85 3.19 -4.46
CA ALA A 126 -5.44 4.24 -5.38
C ALA A 126 -6.64 4.76 -6.20
N LEU A 127 -7.48 3.86 -6.74
CA LEU A 127 -8.69 4.23 -7.48
C LEU A 127 -9.67 5.02 -6.60
N LEU A 128 -9.90 4.59 -5.36
CA LEU A 128 -10.83 5.23 -4.45
C LEU A 128 -10.42 6.67 -4.10
N HIS A 129 -9.17 6.84 -3.68
CA HIS A 129 -8.70 8.12 -3.14
C HIS A 129 -8.21 9.09 -4.23
N ALA A 130 -7.50 8.60 -5.25
CA ALA A 130 -7.06 9.46 -6.34
C ALA A 130 -8.24 9.96 -7.19
N ARG A 131 -9.35 9.22 -7.27
CA ARG A 131 -10.56 9.68 -7.96
C ARG A 131 -11.08 11.00 -7.40
N GLN A 132 -11.14 11.12 -6.08
CA GLN A 132 -11.59 12.35 -5.41
C GLN A 132 -10.68 13.54 -5.75
N LEU A 133 -9.36 13.31 -5.78
CA LEU A 133 -8.39 14.34 -6.16
C LEU A 133 -8.53 14.75 -7.63
N LEU A 134 -8.67 13.78 -8.54
CA LEU A 134 -8.80 14.10 -9.98
C LEU A 134 -10.10 14.84 -10.28
N VAL A 135 -11.23 14.40 -9.72
CA VAL A 135 -12.52 15.09 -9.91
C VAL A 135 -12.42 16.52 -9.42
N LYS A 136 -11.89 16.73 -8.21
CA LYS A 136 -11.69 18.06 -7.65
C LYS A 136 -10.73 18.90 -8.51
N GLY A 137 -9.64 18.29 -9.01
CA GLY A 137 -8.70 18.95 -9.90
C GLY A 137 -9.32 19.41 -11.22
N VAL A 138 -10.28 18.66 -11.77
CA VAL A 138 -11.05 19.05 -12.95
C VAL A 138 -12.03 20.19 -12.62
N GLU A 139 -12.77 20.08 -11.51
CA GLU A 139 -13.72 21.10 -11.05
C GLU A 139 -13.05 22.45 -10.77
N GLU A 140 -11.86 22.44 -10.20
CA GLU A 140 -11.05 23.62 -9.88
C GLU A 140 -10.23 24.15 -11.07
N GLY A 141 -10.29 23.47 -12.23
CA GLY A 141 -9.58 23.89 -13.45
C GLY A 141 -8.08 23.57 -13.45
N HIS A 142 -7.60 22.74 -12.52
CA HIS A 142 -6.21 22.29 -12.49
C HIS A 142 -5.91 21.19 -13.51
N LEU A 143 -6.95 20.42 -13.89
CA LEU A 143 -6.88 19.34 -14.87
C LEU A 143 -7.89 19.53 -15.99
N HIS A 144 -7.50 19.15 -17.22
CA HIS A 144 -8.34 19.20 -18.40
C HIS A 144 -8.54 17.78 -18.98
N LEU A 145 -9.34 16.96 -18.27
CA LEU A 145 -9.59 15.56 -18.63
C LEU A 145 -11.05 15.37 -19.04
N ALA A 146 -11.28 14.86 -20.24
CA ALA A 146 -12.63 14.53 -20.72
C ALA A 146 -13.21 13.32 -19.97
N TYR A 147 -12.36 12.37 -19.59
CA TYR A 147 -12.75 11.12 -18.95
C TYR A 147 -11.81 10.80 -17.77
N PRO A 148 -11.90 11.53 -16.64
CA PRO A 148 -10.95 11.38 -15.53
C PRO A 148 -10.95 9.96 -14.92
N ASP A 149 -12.11 9.30 -14.81
CA ASP A 149 -12.20 7.94 -14.26
C ASP A 149 -11.47 6.90 -15.13
N TYR A 150 -11.56 7.01 -16.45
CA TYR A 150 -10.86 6.11 -17.36
C TYR A 150 -9.36 6.38 -17.37
N MET A 151 -8.95 7.65 -17.37
CA MET A 151 -7.55 8.04 -17.29
C MET A 151 -6.91 7.50 -16.00
N LEU A 152 -7.57 7.71 -14.87
CA LEU A 152 -7.11 7.19 -13.58
C LEU A 152 -6.92 5.68 -13.59
N LYS A 153 -7.90 4.94 -14.12
CA LYS A 153 -7.82 3.49 -14.22
C LYS A 153 -6.64 3.02 -15.07
N ILE A 154 -6.41 3.66 -16.22
CA ILE A 154 -5.26 3.37 -17.09
C ILE A 154 -3.95 3.63 -16.35
N LEU A 155 -3.83 4.79 -15.69
CA LEU A 155 -2.62 5.16 -14.94
C LEU A 155 -2.31 4.17 -13.81
N ILE A 156 -3.30 3.86 -12.97
CA ILE A 156 -3.06 3.00 -11.81
C ILE A 156 -2.64 1.59 -12.24
N HIS A 157 -3.36 1.00 -13.21
CA HIS A 157 -3.01 -0.34 -13.68
C HIS A 157 -1.69 -0.35 -14.46
N GLY A 158 -1.46 0.64 -15.33
CA GLY A 158 -0.22 0.75 -16.09
C GLY A 158 1.00 0.95 -15.20
N ILE A 159 0.92 1.81 -14.18
CA ILE A 159 1.99 2.03 -13.21
C ILE A 159 2.26 0.76 -12.39
N ALA A 160 1.20 0.07 -11.94
CA ALA A 160 1.34 -1.17 -11.21
C ALA A 160 2.02 -2.26 -12.07
N ASP A 161 1.67 -2.37 -13.35
CA ASP A 161 2.28 -3.33 -14.27
C ASP A 161 3.76 -3.00 -14.56
N LEU A 162 4.07 -1.72 -14.83
CA LEU A 162 5.46 -1.27 -15.00
C LEU A 162 6.32 -1.55 -13.77
N TYR A 163 5.76 -1.34 -12.57
CA TYR A 163 6.47 -1.65 -11.33
C TYR A 163 6.82 -3.14 -11.23
N VAL A 164 5.89 -4.01 -11.61
CA VAL A 164 6.08 -5.49 -11.69
C VAL A 164 7.15 -5.87 -12.69
N GLU A 165 7.22 -5.16 -13.82
CA GLU A 165 8.24 -5.35 -14.86
C GLU A 165 9.64 -4.86 -14.45
N GLY A 166 9.77 -4.29 -13.22
CA GLY A 166 11.04 -3.81 -12.67
C GLY A 166 11.31 -2.33 -12.92
N VAL A 167 10.36 -1.58 -13.48
CA VAL A 167 10.47 -0.11 -13.59
C VAL A 167 10.08 0.48 -12.23
N THR A 168 11.05 0.60 -11.32
CA THR A 168 10.82 1.03 -9.93
C THR A 168 11.29 2.46 -9.60
N ASP A 169 11.90 3.16 -10.57
CA ASP A 169 12.32 4.55 -10.37
C ASP A 169 11.11 5.48 -10.28
N PRO A 170 10.89 6.15 -9.13
CA PRO A 170 9.74 7.06 -8.96
C PRO A 170 9.70 8.20 -9.98
N ARG A 171 10.88 8.63 -10.50
CA ARG A 171 10.96 9.70 -11.52
C ARG A 171 10.26 9.32 -12.81
N VAL A 172 10.39 8.06 -13.25
CA VAL A 172 9.71 7.57 -14.45
C VAL A 172 8.20 7.63 -14.25
N HIS A 173 7.71 7.12 -13.13
CA HIS A 173 6.28 7.08 -12.83
C HIS A 173 5.68 8.49 -12.66
N CYS A 174 6.38 9.39 -11.93
CA CYS A 174 5.94 10.78 -11.78
C CYS A 174 5.83 11.47 -13.15
N THR A 175 6.83 11.30 -14.02
CA THR A 175 6.82 11.86 -15.37
C THR A 175 5.63 11.35 -16.18
N LEU A 176 5.36 10.04 -16.15
CA LEU A 176 4.21 9.43 -16.85
C LEU A 176 2.87 9.98 -16.32
N ILE A 177 2.74 10.14 -15.01
CA ILE A 177 1.54 10.73 -14.40
C ILE A 177 1.38 12.20 -14.85
N GLU A 178 2.45 12.97 -14.79
CA GLU A 178 2.44 14.40 -15.21
C GLU A 178 2.03 14.56 -16.68
N GLU A 179 2.62 13.78 -17.58
CA GLU A 179 2.30 13.81 -19.01
C GLU A 179 0.85 13.37 -19.27
N ALA A 180 0.39 12.28 -18.65
CA ALA A 180 -0.96 11.78 -18.84
C ALA A 180 -2.04 12.73 -18.30
N LEU A 181 -1.76 13.44 -17.21
CA LEU A 181 -2.67 14.42 -16.61
C LEU A 181 -2.53 15.84 -17.20
N GLY A 182 -1.57 16.05 -18.10
CA GLY A 182 -1.29 17.39 -18.68
C GLY A 182 -0.75 18.38 -17.64
N LEU A 183 -0.03 17.89 -16.64
CA LEU A 183 0.56 18.71 -15.60
C LEU A 183 1.91 19.28 -16.01
N LYS A 184 2.32 20.35 -15.33
CA LYS A 184 3.65 20.92 -15.52
C LYS A 184 4.71 19.91 -15.08
N LYS A 185 5.76 19.77 -15.87
CA LYS A 185 6.90 18.91 -15.58
C LYS A 185 7.47 19.19 -14.18
N GLU A 186 7.82 18.14 -13.47
CA GLU A 186 8.36 18.15 -12.10
C GLU A 186 7.40 18.66 -11.01
N SER A 187 6.12 18.85 -11.32
CA SER A 187 5.13 19.32 -10.34
C SER A 187 4.81 18.26 -9.26
N ILE A 188 4.86 17.00 -9.62
CA ILE A 188 4.71 15.85 -8.70
C ILE A 188 6.07 15.47 -8.13
N LEU A 189 7.09 15.37 -8.99
CA LEU A 189 8.43 14.93 -8.61
C LEU A 189 9.06 15.85 -7.56
N ALA A 190 8.78 17.14 -7.58
CA ALA A 190 9.26 18.11 -6.59
C ALA A 190 8.82 17.79 -5.14
N GLN A 191 7.87 16.88 -4.95
CA GLN A 191 7.39 16.44 -3.64
C GLN A 191 8.16 15.23 -3.09
N PHE A 192 9.02 14.59 -3.89
CA PHE A 192 9.88 13.46 -3.49
C PHE A 192 11.19 13.94 -2.88
#